data_a9d0c747c9da25255b3d550b91b5479b
#
_entry.id   a9d0c747c9da25255b3d550b91b5479b
#
_cell.length_a   1.000
_cell.length_b   1.000
_cell.length_c   1.000
_cell.angle_alpha   90.00
_cell.angle_beta   90.00
_cell.angle_gamma   90.00
#
_symmetry.space_group_name_H-M   'P 1'
#
loop_
_entity.id
_entity.type
_entity.pdbx_description
1 polymer ?
#
loop_
_entity_poly.entity_id
_entity_poly.type
_entity_poly.pdbx_seq_one_letter_code
_entity_poly.pdbx_strand_id
1 'polypeptide(L)'
;SYTLTWQSVEHAKEYVVCIYDGSRKIGETIVTGTSYEYLYTNDTVRKTLGFTVTARENKTLTGEASRMVYNTASQSEWVYQTPMEKSRKNASVVTAGEKLYVLGGENETGSLSSFAAFDTEKKTWESLPDYPGNVSGICKAAMIADSKDIYVIGGQTSTKTDAKALKNVYVYHTESKQWQKKADMKEGRTNLSTAVCDKKVYAFSKAGATDRVDVYDMNTDTWETTVMPGTSTILGAAAVDNRVFVLKEKESSLYFEEYLPEENTWEEPGTVCPYTVSDRFAAPVVIRGKIYLVKESETKDVYVYDAYLDEWSEVSAMNLKKQESVLAACGNELYSIGGEMTGFGVLDVVEQYTVKVQTTKKQMEIRQGSHYELQINAGNLKKGQSKVVTISVNPKELEIQNASSFAEEDDLKEGVDGVTLLKYQPKKGVMVWKLTGSLERFESCETYQSIPVEAKKDGKTEIAYTMTEQS
;
A
#
# COMPACT_ATOMS: atom_id res chain seq x y z
N SER A 1 18.69 15.78 20.34
CA SER A 1 18.90 16.86 19.37
C SER A 1 18.46 16.43 17.97
N TYR A 2 18.26 17.40 17.10
CA TYR A 2 18.00 17.20 15.68
C TYR A 2 18.97 18.05 14.86
N THR A 3 19.71 17.42 13.95
CA THR A 3 20.70 18.11 13.15
C THR A 3 20.16 18.32 11.72
N LEU A 4 20.10 19.58 11.30
CA LEU A 4 19.80 19.97 9.92
C LEU A 4 21.12 20.18 9.18
N THR A 5 21.18 19.75 7.92
CA THR A 5 22.27 20.03 7.00
C THR A 5 21.72 20.48 5.64
N TRP A 6 22.42 21.38 4.96
CA TRP A 6 22.04 21.85 3.62
C TRP A 6 23.27 22.12 2.75
N GLN A 7 23.04 22.26 1.47
CA GLN A 7 24.12 22.64 0.54
C GLN A 7 24.39 24.16 0.60
N SER A 8 25.65 24.52 0.46
CA SER A 8 26.02 25.94 0.40
C SER A 8 25.37 26.63 -0.81
N VAL A 9 24.87 27.83 -0.60
CA VAL A 9 24.35 28.69 -1.67
C VAL A 9 25.42 29.72 -2.03
N GLU A 10 25.66 29.90 -3.33
CA GLU A 10 26.65 30.87 -3.83
C GLU A 10 26.28 32.26 -3.35
N HIS A 11 27.30 33.04 -2.94
CA HIS A 11 27.18 34.39 -2.35
C HIS A 11 26.47 34.46 -0.98
N ALA A 12 25.97 33.38 -0.43
CA ALA A 12 25.41 33.39 0.92
C ALA A 12 26.50 33.55 1.98
N LYS A 13 26.34 34.48 2.89
CA LYS A 13 27.23 34.72 4.03
C LYS A 13 26.72 34.10 5.30
N GLU A 14 25.41 33.94 5.37
CA GLU A 14 24.73 33.37 6.52
C GLU A 14 23.39 32.74 6.11
N TYR A 15 22.83 31.95 7.00
CA TYR A 15 21.55 31.25 6.81
C TYR A 15 20.64 31.52 8.01
N VAL A 16 19.38 31.82 7.71
CA VAL A 16 18.34 31.96 8.73
C VAL A 16 17.61 30.63 8.84
N VAL A 17 17.70 29.98 9.99
CA VAL A 17 16.94 28.77 10.31
C VAL A 17 15.73 29.15 11.13
N CYS A 18 14.55 28.88 10.60
CA CYS A 18 13.28 29.09 11.33
C CYS A 18 12.72 27.76 11.82
N ILE A 19 12.16 27.76 13.01
CA ILE A 19 11.59 26.60 13.70
C ILE A 19 10.10 26.85 13.90
N TYR A 20 9.28 25.84 13.59
CA TYR A 20 7.83 25.93 13.62
C TYR A 20 7.21 24.80 14.44
N ASP A 21 6.13 25.13 15.17
CA ASP A 21 5.19 24.19 15.77
C ASP A 21 3.84 24.42 15.07
N GLY A 22 3.52 23.55 14.11
CA GLY A 22 2.47 23.81 13.14
C GLY A 22 2.80 25.03 12.27
N SER A 23 1.85 25.92 12.08
CA SER A 23 2.06 27.19 11.36
C SER A 23 2.75 28.26 12.22
N ARG A 24 2.88 28.05 13.53
CA ARG A 24 3.44 29.02 14.44
C ARG A 24 4.96 28.94 14.47
N LYS A 25 5.62 30.00 14.05
CA LYS A 25 7.07 30.13 14.23
C LYS A 25 7.39 30.28 15.73
N ILE A 26 8.18 29.30 16.24
CA ILE A 26 8.58 29.23 17.64
C ILE A 26 10.02 29.61 17.90
N GLY A 27 10.83 29.67 16.84
CA GLY A 27 12.23 30.05 16.93
C GLY A 27 12.83 30.51 15.62
N GLU A 28 13.90 31.27 15.72
CA GLU A 28 14.76 31.68 14.60
C GLU A 28 16.18 31.79 15.08
N THR A 29 17.12 31.33 14.26
CA THR A 29 18.53 31.50 14.52
C THR A 29 19.28 31.79 13.22
N ILE A 30 20.44 32.43 13.32
CA ILE A 30 21.30 32.74 12.20
C ILE A 30 22.60 31.94 12.37
N VAL A 31 22.98 31.24 11.32
CA VAL A 31 24.22 30.44 11.28
C VAL A 31 25.03 30.79 10.02
N THR A 32 26.34 30.72 10.12
CA THR A 32 27.26 30.96 8.99
C THR A 32 27.69 29.69 8.28
N GLY A 33 27.46 28.52 8.92
CA GLY A 33 27.76 27.22 8.36
C GLY A 33 26.53 26.61 7.66
N THR A 34 26.71 25.41 7.12
CA THR A 34 25.68 24.64 6.40
C THR A 34 25.05 23.55 7.29
N SER A 35 25.09 23.73 8.58
CA SER A 35 24.46 22.84 9.57
C SER A 35 23.96 23.60 10.78
N TYR A 36 22.92 23.09 11.41
CA TYR A 36 22.37 23.59 12.65
C TYR A 36 21.87 22.44 13.52
N GLU A 37 22.25 22.44 14.79
CA GLU A 37 21.75 21.47 15.77
C GLU A 37 20.67 22.11 16.65
N TYR A 38 19.46 21.57 16.56
CA TYR A 38 18.34 21.97 17.43
C TYR A 38 18.32 21.06 18.68
N LEU A 39 18.39 21.68 19.85
CA LEU A 39 18.24 20.97 21.11
C LEU A 39 16.78 21.00 21.57
N TYR A 40 16.19 19.82 21.73
CA TYR A 40 14.81 19.71 22.20
C TYR A 40 14.68 20.25 23.61
N THR A 41 13.61 20.99 23.89
CA THR A 41 13.13 21.33 25.22
C THR A 41 12.11 20.30 25.70
N ASN A 42 11.72 20.36 26.98
CA ASN A 42 10.65 19.51 27.51
C ASN A 42 9.32 19.69 26.74
N ASP A 43 9.06 20.90 26.22
CA ASP A 43 7.85 21.22 25.46
C ASP A 43 7.91 20.76 23.99
N THR A 44 9.10 20.51 23.45
CA THR A 44 9.30 20.21 22.02
C THR A 44 9.75 18.78 21.75
N VAL A 45 10.22 18.05 22.76
CA VAL A 45 10.80 16.70 22.62
C VAL A 45 9.81 15.65 22.04
N ARG A 46 8.51 15.88 22.21
CA ARG A 46 7.43 15.00 21.71
C ARG A 46 6.64 15.59 20.57
N LYS A 47 7.09 16.73 20.01
CA LYS A 47 6.40 17.43 18.93
C LYS A 47 7.08 17.20 17.59
N THR A 48 6.29 17.16 16.54
CA THR A 48 6.80 17.29 15.18
C THR A 48 7.03 18.78 14.92
N LEU A 49 8.28 19.17 14.75
CA LEU A 49 8.66 20.53 14.42
C LEU A 49 9.02 20.64 12.94
N GLY A 50 8.64 21.72 12.31
CA GLY A 50 9.06 22.08 10.97
C GLY A 50 10.28 23.02 11.02
N PHE A 51 11.17 22.88 10.03
CA PHE A 51 12.34 23.76 9.88
C PHE A 51 12.46 24.24 8.45
N THR A 52 12.77 25.53 8.30
CA THR A 52 13.14 26.10 7.01
C THR A 52 14.50 26.78 7.10
N VAL A 53 15.21 26.83 5.98
CA VAL A 53 16.50 27.51 5.88
C VAL A 53 16.43 28.53 4.76
N THR A 54 16.81 29.77 5.04
CA THR A 54 16.88 30.85 4.06
C THR A 54 18.30 31.36 3.96
N ALA A 55 18.91 31.26 2.78
CA ALA A 55 20.21 31.82 2.52
C ALA A 55 20.14 33.34 2.39
N ARG A 56 21.10 34.09 2.95
CA ARG A 56 21.18 35.53 2.76
C ARG A 56 22.62 36.03 2.68
N GLU A 57 22.83 37.04 1.87
CA GLU A 57 24.11 37.73 1.81
C GLU A 57 24.21 38.83 2.90
N ASN A 58 23.09 39.48 3.22
CA ASN A 58 22.96 40.46 4.26
C ASN A 58 21.48 40.61 4.68
N LYS A 59 21.16 41.56 5.60
CA LYS A 59 19.80 41.73 6.11
C LYS A 59 18.74 42.14 5.06
N THR A 60 19.17 42.67 3.92
CA THR A 60 18.28 43.13 2.85
C THR A 60 18.24 42.23 1.63
N LEU A 61 19.29 41.46 1.38
CA LEU A 61 19.38 40.50 0.29
C LEU A 61 19.22 39.08 0.82
N THR A 62 17.97 38.60 0.77
CA THR A 62 17.58 37.24 1.22
C THR A 62 17.05 36.46 0.05
N GLY A 63 17.43 35.18 -0.03
CA GLY A 63 16.83 34.21 -0.94
C GLY A 63 15.45 33.75 -0.47
N GLU A 64 14.83 32.87 -1.24
CA GLU A 64 13.61 32.16 -0.82
C GLU A 64 13.94 31.17 0.30
N ALA A 65 12.95 30.94 1.18
CA ALA A 65 13.06 29.91 2.19
C ALA A 65 13.08 28.52 1.52
N SER A 66 13.88 27.61 2.06
CA SER A 66 13.82 26.21 1.65
C SER A 66 12.43 25.64 1.86
N ARG A 67 12.15 24.52 1.23
CA ARG A 67 11.03 23.66 1.64
C ARG A 67 11.17 23.33 3.14
N MET A 68 10.02 23.16 3.80
CA MET A 68 10.01 22.80 5.19
C MET A 68 10.43 21.33 5.34
N VAL A 69 11.37 21.07 6.24
CA VAL A 69 11.74 19.73 6.67
C VAL A 69 11.26 19.53 8.10
N TYR A 70 10.93 18.29 8.44
CA TYR A 70 10.34 17.98 9.74
C TYR A 70 11.29 17.12 10.56
N ASN A 71 11.39 17.41 11.87
CA ASN A 71 12.05 16.48 12.76
C ASN A 71 11.14 15.29 13.04
N THR A 72 11.72 14.13 13.11
CA THR A 72 11.10 12.97 13.74
C THR A 72 11.73 12.75 15.09
N ALA A 73 10.95 12.93 16.14
CA ALA A 73 11.30 12.30 17.41
C ALA A 73 11.20 10.79 17.17
N SER A 74 12.32 10.14 16.91
CA SER A 74 12.42 8.77 16.42
C SER A 74 11.92 7.77 17.43
N GLN A 75 10.64 7.41 17.36
CA GLN A 75 10.12 6.14 17.88
C GLN A 75 9.26 5.43 16.80
N SER A 76 9.11 6.02 15.63
CA SER A 76 8.39 5.41 14.53
C SER A 76 9.33 4.55 13.69
N GLU A 77 8.84 3.41 13.24
CA GLU A 77 9.55 2.54 12.27
C GLU A 77 9.43 3.07 10.83
N TRP A 78 8.76 4.20 10.64
CA TRP A 78 8.66 4.90 9.35
C TRP A 78 9.88 5.77 9.11
N VAL A 79 10.43 5.70 7.91
CA VAL A 79 11.64 6.42 7.47
C VAL A 79 11.29 7.37 6.34
N TYR A 80 11.74 8.61 6.41
CA TYR A 80 11.56 9.56 5.31
C TYR A 80 12.39 9.17 4.10
N GLN A 81 11.78 9.33 2.93
CA GLN A 81 12.40 9.14 1.63
C GLN A 81 12.54 10.48 0.91
N THR A 82 13.20 10.47 -0.25
CA THR A 82 13.32 11.66 -1.12
C THR A 82 11.95 12.26 -1.38
N PRO A 83 11.70 13.53 -1.01
CA PRO A 83 10.41 14.17 -1.20
C PRO A 83 10.07 14.33 -2.69
N MET A 84 8.78 14.48 -2.98
CA MET A 84 8.31 14.80 -4.33
C MET A 84 8.75 16.20 -4.74
N GLU A 85 8.89 16.44 -6.05
CA GLU A 85 9.16 17.78 -6.59
C GLU A 85 8.00 18.75 -6.29
N LYS A 86 6.76 18.26 -6.36
CA LYS A 86 5.54 19.03 -6.09
C LYS A 86 4.79 18.44 -4.92
N SER A 87 4.46 19.27 -3.93
CA SER A 87 3.53 18.90 -2.85
C SER A 87 2.17 18.52 -3.43
N ARG A 88 1.51 17.53 -2.83
CA ARG A 88 0.17 17.10 -3.27
C ARG A 88 -0.61 16.36 -2.21
N LYS A 89 -1.91 16.58 -2.22
CA LYS A 89 -2.93 15.81 -1.51
C LYS A 89 -3.96 15.27 -2.50
N ASN A 90 -4.77 14.28 -2.12
CA ASN A 90 -5.77 13.67 -3.01
C ASN A 90 -5.18 13.19 -4.35
N ALA A 91 -3.92 12.81 -4.36
CA ALA A 91 -3.26 12.22 -5.52
C ALA A 91 -3.75 10.78 -5.74
N SER A 92 -3.32 10.20 -6.83
CA SER A 92 -3.50 8.78 -7.10
C SER A 92 -2.12 8.13 -7.22
N VAL A 93 -2.00 6.89 -6.75
CA VAL A 93 -0.72 6.16 -6.76
C VAL A 93 -0.93 4.70 -7.12
N VAL A 94 0.03 4.13 -7.83
CA VAL A 94 0.10 2.70 -8.11
C VAL A 94 1.56 2.26 -8.22
N THR A 95 1.82 1.00 -7.94
CA THR A 95 3.12 0.37 -8.13
C THR A 95 3.14 -0.45 -9.41
N ALA A 96 4.16 -0.25 -10.24
CA ALA A 96 4.45 -1.11 -11.38
C ALA A 96 5.96 -1.41 -11.42
N GLY A 97 6.31 -2.69 -11.34
CA GLY A 97 7.69 -3.12 -11.10
C GLY A 97 8.23 -2.56 -9.78
N GLU A 98 9.43 -2.03 -9.80
CA GLU A 98 10.11 -1.43 -8.64
C GLU A 98 9.89 0.10 -8.55
N LYS A 99 8.82 0.61 -9.15
CA LYS A 99 8.52 2.05 -9.14
C LYS A 99 7.11 2.34 -8.64
N LEU A 100 7.00 3.44 -7.88
CA LEU A 100 5.72 4.04 -7.50
C LEU A 100 5.40 5.15 -8.51
N TYR A 101 4.23 5.12 -9.08
CA TYR A 101 3.75 6.12 -10.04
C TYR A 101 2.69 6.99 -9.37
N VAL A 102 2.94 8.30 -9.30
CA VAL A 102 2.08 9.27 -8.61
C VAL A 102 1.52 10.27 -9.59
N LEU A 103 0.20 10.37 -9.64
CA LEU A 103 -0.53 11.21 -10.58
C LEU A 103 -1.38 12.24 -9.85
N GLY A 104 -1.37 13.46 -10.37
CA GLY A 104 -2.35 14.48 -10.04
C GLY A 104 -2.34 14.92 -8.59
N GLY A 105 -3.51 15.04 -8.01
CA GLY A 105 -3.74 15.67 -6.71
C GLY A 105 -3.84 17.19 -6.82
N GLU A 106 -3.82 17.85 -5.68
CA GLU A 106 -3.86 19.31 -5.58
C GLU A 106 -2.84 19.83 -4.57
N ASN A 107 -2.48 21.09 -4.75
CA ASN A 107 -1.72 21.88 -3.80
C ASN A 107 -2.26 23.33 -3.75
N GLU A 108 -1.52 24.27 -3.20
CA GLU A 108 -1.91 25.67 -3.08
C GLU A 108 -2.14 26.34 -4.44
N THR A 109 -1.51 25.84 -5.52
CA THR A 109 -1.69 26.39 -6.88
C THR A 109 -2.91 25.82 -7.60
N GLY A 110 -3.53 24.76 -7.08
CA GLY A 110 -4.69 24.08 -7.63
C GLY A 110 -4.42 22.62 -7.99
N SER A 111 -5.29 22.07 -8.83
CA SER A 111 -5.18 20.67 -9.28
C SER A 111 -4.01 20.48 -10.23
N LEU A 112 -3.38 19.31 -10.18
CA LEU A 112 -2.18 18.95 -10.92
C LEU A 112 -2.51 17.93 -12.01
N SER A 113 -1.92 18.10 -13.20
CA SER A 113 -1.87 17.09 -14.27
C SER A 113 -0.58 16.26 -14.21
N SER A 114 0.38 16.70 -13.40
CA SER A 114 1.73 16.15 -13.35
C SER A 114 1.75 14.69 -12.92
N PHE A 115 2.60 13.92 -13.59
CA PHE A 115 2.82 12.51 -13.37
C PHE A 115 4.31 12.28 -13.12
N ALA A 116 4.62 11.47 -12.11
CA ALA A 116 5.99 11.19 -11.72
C ALA A 116 6.17 9.75 -11.24
N ALA A 117 7.36 9.21 -11.39
CA ALA A 117 7.74 7.90 -10.88
C ALA A 117 8.83 8.01 -9.82
N PHE A 118 8.68 7.30 -8.72
CA PHE A 118 9.68 7.10 -7.69
C PHE A 118 10.32 5.73 -7.85
N ASP A 119 11.61 5.69 -8.11
CA ASP A 119 12.41 4.46 -8.15
C ASP A 119 12.70 4.03 -6.70
N THR A 120 12.15 2.90 -6.26
CA THR A 120 12.24 2.47 -4.86
C THR A 120 13.63 1.95 -4.47
N GLU A 121 14.47 1.56 -5.42
CA GLU A 121 15.85 1.16 -5.19
C GLU A 121 16.79 2.37 -5.15
N LYS A 122 16.72 3.23 -6.18
CA LYS A 122 17.60 4.41 -6.31
C LYS A 122 17.17 5.56 -5.41
N LYS A 123 15.94 5.53 -4.89
CA LYS A 123 15.35 6.62 -4.07
C LYS A 123 15.31 7.96 -4.80
N THR A 124 15.01 7.94 -6.07
CA THR A 124 14.97 9.13 -6.95
C THR A 124 13.65 9.27 -7.67
N TRP A 125 13.26 10.52 -7.96
CA TRP A 125 12.08 10.85 -8.75
C TRP A 125 12.43 11.07 -10.22
N GLU A 126 11.51 10.68 -11.10
CA GLU A 126 11.52 10.93 -12.53
C GLU A 126 10.20 11.60 -12.92
N SER A 127 10.27 12.79 -13.55
CA SER A 127 9.08 13.43 -14.14
C SER A 127 8.69 12.73 -15.44
N LEU A 128 7.40 12.44 -15.59
CA LEU A 128 6.82 11.73 -16.73
C LEU A 128 5.85 12.64 -17.49
N PRO A 129 5.47 12.29 -18.74
CA PRO A 129 4.45 13.03 -19.49
C PRO A 129 3.15 13.21 -18.72
N ASP A 130 2.68 14.45 -18.62
CA ASP A 130 1.47 14.83 -17.91
C ASP A 130 0.24 14.06 -18.38
N TYR A 131 -0.77 13.96 -17.51
CA TYR A 131 -2.04 13.32 -17.82
C TYR A 131 -2.80 14.08 -18.92
N PRO A 132 -3.16 13.41 -20.04
CA PRO A 132 -3.74 14.09 -21.19
C PRO A 132 -5.25 14.30 -21.08
N GLY A 133 -5.94 13.62 -20.15
CA GLY A 133 -7.40 13.60 -20.09
C GLY A 133 -8.02 14.89 -19.56
N ASN A 134 -7.28 15.68 -18.81
CA ASN A 134 -7.70 17.00 -18.34
C ASN A 134 -6.49 17.88 -18.02
N VAL A 135 -6.28 18.90 -18.79
CA VAL A 135 -5.13 19.83 -18.64
C VAL A 135 -5.18 20.65 -17.36
N SER A 136 -6.35 20.81 -16.74
CA SER A 136 -6.51 21.54 -15.47
C SER A 136 -6.11 20.70 -14.24
N GLY A 137 -5.81 19.42 -14.44
CA GLY A 137 -5.45 18.51 -13.37
C GLY A 137 -6.49 17.42 -13.08
N ILE A 138 -6.11 16.47 -12.23
CA ILE A 138 -6.94 15.33 -11.85
C ILE A 138 -6.69 14.95 -10.38
N CYS A 139 -7.78 14.73 -9.64
CA CYS A 139 -7.75 14.27 -8.25
C CYS A 139 -8.56 12.99 -8.10
N LYS A 140 -8.22 12.16 -7.10
CA LYS A 140 -9.03 11.02 -6.67
C LYS A 140 -9.45 10.08 -7.82
N ALA A 141 -8.56 9.88 -8.79
CA ALA A 141 -8.71 8.86 -9.80
C ALA A 141 -8.35 7.48 -9.25
N ALA A 142 -8.94 6.42 -9.77
CA ALA A 142 -8.40 5.08 -9.53
C ALA A 142 -7.19 4.85 -10.44
N MET A 143 -6.12 4.29 -9.87
CA MET A 143 -4.96 3.84 -10.62
C MET A 143 -4.72 2.36 -10.34
N ILE A 144 -4.52 1.61 -11.41
CA ILE A 144 -4.22 0.19 -11.35
C ILE A 144 -3.07 -0.14 -12.31
N ALA A 145 -2.28 -1.15 -11.97
CA ALA A 145 -1.21 -1.63 -12.84
C ALA A 145 -1.49 -3.04 -13.32
N ASP A 146 -1.26 -3.27 -14.59
CA ASP A 146 -1.23 -4.58 -15.20
C ASP A 146 0.10 -4.76 -15.92
N SER A 147 1.02 -5.45 -15.29
CA SER A 147 2.40 -5.63 -15.75
C SER A 147 3.12 -4.30 -15.96
N LYS A 148 3.21 -3.82 -17.21
CA LYS A 148 3.89 -2.56 -17.59
C LYS A 148 2.93 -1.44 -17.98
N ASP A 149 1.64 -1.69 -17.86
CA ASP A 149 0.58 -0.76 -18.21
C ASP A 149 -0.08 -0.22 -16.95
N ILE A 150 -0.26 1.09 -16.89
CA ILE A 150 -0.93 1.78 -15.78
C ILE A 150 -2.21 2.41 -16.30
N TYR A 151 -3.34 1.93 -15.80
CA TYR A 151 -4.67 2.45 -16.12
C TYR A 151 -5.04 3.54 -15.12
N VAL A 152 -5.57 4.64 -15.63
CA VAL A 152 -6.14 5.76 -14.86
C VAL A 152 -7.61 5.85 -15.20
N ILE A 153 -8.46 5.70 -14.19
CA ILE A 153 -9.91 5.56 -14.36
C ILE A 153 -10.63 6.63 -13.56
N GLY A 154 -11.46 7.40 -14.21
CA GLY A 154 -12.32 8.41 -13.57
C GLY A 154 -11.55 9.52 -12.87
N GLY A 155 -11.94 9.81 -11.64
CA GLY A 155 -11.43 10.94 -10.85
C GLY A 155 -12.30 12.19 -10.99
N GLN A 156 -11.78 13.31 -10.57
CA GLN A 156 -12.46 14.61 -10.66
C GLN A 156 -11.49 15.75 -10.97
N THR A 157 -12.02 16.86 -11.46
CA THR A 157 -11.22 18.00 -11.91
C THR A 157 -10.58 18.80 -10.77
N SER A 158 -11.16 18.78 -9.58
CA SER A 158 -10.65 19.41 -8.36
C SER A 158 -11.36 18.84 -7.13
N THR A 159 -11.00 19.22 -5.91
CA THR A 159 -11.76 18.88 -4.69
C THR A 159 -12.75 19.97 -4.29
N LYS A 160 -12.86 21.06 -5.06
CA LYS A 160 -13.82 22.15 -4.83
C LYS A 160 -15.25 21.73 -5.16
N THR A 161 -16.22 22.52 -4.67
CA THR A 161 -17.65 22.23 -4.80
C THR A 161 -18.17 22.16 -6.24
N ASP A 162 -17.49 22.80 -7.19
CA ASP A 162 -17.80 22.80 -8.62
C ASP A 162 -17.06 21.71 -9.43
N ALA A 163 -16.37 20.82 -8.74
CA ALA A 163 -15.63 19.73 -9.36
C ALA A 163 -16.51 18.81 -10.19
N LYS A 164 -16.00 18.43 -11.34
CA LYS A 164 -16.68 17.48 -12.24
C LYS A 164 -16.05 16.11 -12.14
N ALA A 165 -16.87 15.10 -11.91
CA ALA A 165 -16.45 13.71 -12.02
C ALA A 165 -16.12 13.37 -13.48
N LEU A 166 -15.00 12.69 -13.67
CA LEU A 166 -14.48 12.29 -14.97
C LEU A 166 -14.92 10.87 -15.31
N LYS A 167 -15.18 10.60 -16.59
CA LYS A 167 -15.47 9.25 -17.09
C LYS A 167 -14.29 8.65 -17.86
N ASN A 168 -13.25 9.43 -18.05
CA ASN A 168 -12.13 9.10 -18.89
C ASN A 168 -11.34 7.90 -18.35
N VAL A 169 -10.87 7.07 -19.30
CA VAL A 169 -9.92 6.00 -19.04
C VAL A 169 -8.71 6.19 -19.95
N TYR A 170 -7.54 6.20 -19.37
CA TYR A 170 -6.26 6.25 -20.08
C TYR A 170 -5.35 5.15 -19.57
N VAL A 171 -4.55 4.61 -20.45
CA VAL A 171 -3.44 3.73 -20.11
C VAL A 171 -2.13 4.44 -20.40
N TYR A 172 -1.20 4.34 -19.46
CA TYR A 172 0.18 4.76 -19.62
C TYR A 172 1.07 3.53 -19.78
N HIS A 173 1.75 3.44 -20.91
CA HIS A 173 2.70 2.37 -21.21
C HIS A 173 4.07 2.74 -20.64
N THR A 174 4.52 2.05 -19.61
CA THR A 174 5.74 2.43 -18.87
C THR A 174 7.03 2.31 -19.70
N GLU A 175 7.04 1.44 -20.70
CA GLU A 175 8.20 1.26 -21.60
C GLU A 175 8.32 2.38 -22.64
N SER A 176 7.23 2.68 -23.35
CA SER A 176 7.21 3.73 -24.38
C SER A 176 7.05 5.13 -23.81
N LYS A 177 6.65 5.24 -22.54
CA LYS A 177 6.31 6.50 -21.85
C LYS A 177 5.22 7.30 -22.56
N GLN A 178 4.23 6.62 -23.09
CA GLN A 178 3.13 7.22 -23.85
C GLN A 178 1.77 6.91 -23.24
N TRP A 179 0.86 7.88 -23.35
CA TRP A 179 -0.54 7.72 -22.98
C TRP A 179 -1.38 7.25 -24.17
N GLN A 180 -2.31 6.36 -23.92
CA GLN A 180 -3.32 5.90 -24.86
C GLN A 180 -4.71 6.04 -24.23
N LYS A 181 -5.67 6.59 -25.00
CA LYS A 181 -7.07 6.63 -24.61
C LYS A 181 -7.67 5.24 -24.69
N LYS A 182 -8.50 4.90 -23.70
CA LYS A 182 -9.30 3.68 -23.62
C LYS A 182 -10.80 4.01 -23.60
N ALA A 183 -11.67 2.98 -23.62
CA ALA A 183 -13.11 3.16 -23.55
C ALA A 183 -13.52 3.88 -22.27
N ASP A 184 -14.25 4.99 -22.41
CA ASP A 184 -14.76 5.74 -21.27
C ASP A 184 -15.80 4.96 -20.49
N MET A 185 -15.87 5.19 -19.16
CA MET A 185 -17.01 4.77 -18.37
C MET A 185 -18.32 5.39 -18.91
N LYS A 186 -19.44 4.74 -18.62
CA LYS A 186 -20.75 5.26 -19.01
C LYS A 186 -21.05 6.62 -18.36
N GLU A 187 -20.64 6.78 -17.11
CA GLU A 187 -20.81 8.00 -16.32
C GLU A 187 -19.52 8.38 -15.60
N GLY A 188 -19.33 9.67 -15.31
CA GLY A 188 -18.20 10.16 -14.54
C GLY A 188 -18.24 9.66 -13.09
N ARG A 189 -17.07 9.22 -12.59
CA ARG A 189 -16.91 8.67 -11.25
C ARG A 189 -15.67 9.23 -10.57
N THR A 190 -15.77 9.43 -9.27
CA THR A 190 -14.66 9.82 -8.40
C THR A 190 -14.66 8.95 -7.16
N ASN A 191 -13.54 8.90 -6.46
CA ASN A 191 -13.37 8.05 -5.27
C ASN A 191 -13.76 6.59 -5.53
N LEU A 192 -13.36 6.06 -6.67
CA LEU A 192 -13.58 4.67 -7.01
C LEU A 192 -12.71 3.77 -6.13
N SER A 193 -13.34 2.79 -5.52
CA SER A 193 -12.65 1.68 -4.88
C SER A 193 -12.50 0.56 -5.89
N THR A 194 -11.27 0.14 -6.19
CA THR A 194 -11.01 -0.81 -7.28
C THR A 194 -10.29 -2.06 -6.81
N ALA A 195 -10.67 -3.19 -7.40
CA ALA A 195 -9.95 -4.45 -7.29
C ALA A 195 -9.73 -5.04 -8.68
N VAL A 196 -8.59 -5.69 -8.90
CA VAL A 196 -8.25 -6.33 -10.18
C VAL A 196 -8.20 -7.83 -10.00
N CYS A 197 -8.99 -8.54 -10.78
CA CYS A 197 -9.04 -9.99 -10.81
C CYS A 197 -9.23 -10.46 -12.25
N ASP A 198 -8.40 -11.41 -12.71
CA ASP A 198 -8.48 -12.03 -14.04
C ASP A 198 -8.63 -11.05 -15.22
N LYS A 199 -7.79 -9.99 -15.24
CA LYS A 199 -7.80 -8.93 -16.26
C LYS A 199 -9.10 -8.09 -16.28
N LYS A 200 -9.89 -8.17 -15.23
CA LYS A 200 -11.06 -7.31 -15.02
C LYS A 200 -10.83 -6.37 -13.86
N VAL A 201 -11.22 -5.12 -14.03
CA VAL A 201 -11.22 -4.10 -12.98
C VAL A 201 -12.63 -3.99 -12.45
N TYR A 202 -12.82 -4.34 -11.20
CA TYR A 202 -14.07 -4.13 -10.49
C TYR A 202 -14.00 -2.76 -9.82
N ALA A 203 -14.79 -1.81 -10.32
CA ALA A 203 -14.85 -0.44 -9.84
C ALA A 203 -16.12 -0.22 -9.04
N PHE A 204 -15.99 -0.23 -7.73
CA PHE A 204 -17.08 -0.05 -6.79
C PHE A 204 -17.33 1.43 -6.54
N SER A 205 -18.58 1.84 -6.59
CA SER A 205 -18.97 3.20 -6.24
C SER A 205 -20.41 3.24 -5.76
N LYS A 206 -20.69 4.16 -4.87
CA LYS A 206 -22.05 4.46 -4.49
C LYS A 206 -22.71 5.30 -5.60
N ALA A 207 -23.73 4.77 -6.24
CA ALA A 207 -24.49 5.44 -7.27
C ALA A 207 -25.91 5.72 -6.77
N GLY A 208 -26.11 6.87 -6.16
CA GLY A 208 -27.42 7.22 -5.61
C GLY A 208 -27.83 6.29 -4.46
N ALA A 209 -29.02 5.68 -4.56
CA ALA A 209 -29.57 4.78 -3.52
C ALA A 209 -29.16 3.30 -3.71
N THR A 210 -28.48 2.95 -4.80
CA THR A 210 -28.09 1.57 -5.11
C THR A 210 -26.58 1.45 -5.23
N ASP A 211 -26.01 0.43 -4.61
CA ASP A 211 -24.63 0.05 -4.81
C ASP A 211 -24.50 -0.59 -6.20
N ARG A 212 -23.42 -0.28 -6.91
CA ARG A 212 -23.14 -0.89 -8.20
C ARG A 212 -21.64 -1.10 -8.39
N VAL A 213 -21.32 -2.10 -9.19
CA VAL A 213 -19.98 -2.35 -9.70
C VAL A 213 -19.97 -2.10 -11.21
N ASP A 214 -19.04 -1.25 -11.65
CA ASP A 214 -18.69 -1.11 -13.05
C ASP A 214 -17.47 -2.00 -13.31
N VAL A 215 -17.57 -2.92 -14.27
CA VAL A 215 -16.53 -3.89 -14.58
C VAL A 215 -15.88 -3.53 -15.91
N TYR A 216 -14.58 -3.27 -15.88
CA TYR A 216 -13.79 -3.02 -17.09
C TYR A 216 -13.00 -4.27 -17.46
N ASP A 217 -13.23 -4.79 -18.65
CA ASP A 217 -12.43 -5.87 -19.21
C ASP A 217 -11.25 -5.28 -20.00
N MET A 218 -10.03 -5.49 -19.49
CA MET A 218 -8.81 -4.97 -20.08
C MET A 218 -8.44 -5.63 -21.42
N ASN A 219 -8.94 -6.84 -21.69
CA ASN A 219 -8.68 -7.55 -22.96
C ASN A 219 -9.56 -7.01 -24.10
N THR A 220 -10.82 -6.72 -23.80
CA THR A 220 -11.80 -6.30 -24.81
C THR A 220 -11.98 -4.78 -24.89
N ASP A 221 -11.43 -4.02 -23.92
CA ASP A 221 -11.61 -2.57 -23.76
C ASP A 221 -13.11 -2.18 -23.66
N THR A 222 -13.86 -2.89 -22.83
CA THR A 222 -15.30 -2.69 -22.67
C THR A 222 -15.72 -2.58 -21.21
N TRP A 223 -16.84 -1.88 -20.98
CA TRP A 223 -17.44 -1.70 -19.65
C TRP A 223 -18.79 -2.40 -19.55
N GLU A 224 -18.98 -3.09 -18.45
CA GLU A 224 -20.27 -3.62 -17.99
C GLU A 224 -20.63 -3.01 -16.63
N THR A 225 -21.94 -2.92 -16.35
CA THR A 225 -22.42 -2.39 -15.06
C THR A 225 -23.40 -3.38 -14.47
N THR A 226 -23.15 -3.78 -13.24
CA THR A 226 -24.02 -4.68 -12.48
C THR A 226 -24.49 -3.99 -11.20
N VAL A 227 -25.76 -4.14 -10.86
CA VAL A 227 -26.30 -3.73 -9.55
C VAL A 227 -25.95 -4.81 -8.53
N MET A 228 -25.27 -4.43 -7.46
CA MET A 228 -24.90 -5.35 -6.39
C MET A 228 -26.05 -5.53 -5.41
N PRO A 229 -26.17 -6.72 -4.80
CA PRO A 229 -27.10 -6.91 -3.70
C PRO A 229 -26.63 -6.17 -2.43
N GLY A 230 -27.56 -5.57 -1.69
CA GLY A 230 -27.29 -4.91 -0.41
C GLY A 230 -27.39 -3.40 -0.43
N THR A 231 -27.21 -2.79 0.75
CA THR A 231 -27.35 -1.34 0.99
C THR A 231 -26.21 -0.76 1.85
N SER A 232 -25.09 -1.46 1.98
CA SER A 232 -23.95 -1.03 2.78
C SER A 232 -23.17 0.09 2.08
N THR A 233 -22.53 0.97 2.85
CA THR A 233 -21.61 1.96 2.31
C THR A 233 -20.29 1.31 1.96
N ILE A 234 -19.82 1.43 0.73
CA ILE A 234 -18.52 0.94 0.28
C ILE A 234 -17.47 2.02 0.54
N LEU A 235 -16.39 1.64 1.24
CA LEU A 235 -15.32 2.53 1.67
C LEU A 235 -13.96 2.17 1.06
N GLY A 236 -13.78 0.96 0.52
CA GLY A 236 -12.55 0.50 -0.09
C GLY A 236 -12.73 -0.83 -0.80
N ALA A 237 -11.82 -1.17 -1.69
CA ALA A 237 -11.74 -2.51 -2.29
C ALA A 237 -10.28 -2.88 -2.57
N ALA A 238 -9.98 -4.16 -2.48
CA ALA A 238 -8.66 -4.70 -2.77
C ALA A 238 -8.78 -6.12 -3.33
N ALA A 239 -7.81 -6.53 -4.13
CA ALA A 239 -7.70 -7.91 -4.59
C ALA A 239 -6.60 -8.64 -3.83
N VAL A 240 -6.94 -9.79 -3.25
CA VAL A 240 -5.98 -10.71 -2.60
C VAL A 240 -6.09 -12.06 -3.30
N ASP A 241 -5.05 -12.47 -4.01
CA ASP A 241 -5.00 -13.78 -4.70
C ASP A 241 -6.20 -14.10 -5.60
N ASN A 242 -6.60 -13.15 -6.43
CA ASN A 242 -7.79 -13.23 -7.29
C ASN A 242 -9.14 -13.28 -6.55
N ARG A 243 -9.16 -12.94 -5.28
CA ARG A 243 -10.38 -12.73 -4.49
C ARG A 243 -10.61 -11.23 -4.33
N VAL A 244 -11.84 -10.80 -4.42
CA VAL A 244 -12.21 -9.37 -4.34
C VAL A 244 -12.77 -9.07 -2.96
N PHE A 245 -12.01 -8.34 -2.16
CA PHE A 245 -12.41 -7.91 -0.82
C PHE A 245 -12.91 -6.46 -0.87
N VAL A 246 -14.07 -6.21 -0.30
CA VAL A 246 -14.71 -4.89 -0.28
C VAL A 246 -14.94 -4.47 1.16
N LEU A 247 -14.38 -3.31 1.52
CA LEU A 247 -14.56 -2.68 2.81
C LEU A 247 -15.92 -2.03 2.87
N LYS A 248 -16.75 -2.46 3.78
CA LYS A 248 -18.14 -2.01 3.95
C LYS A 248 -18.38 -1.42 5.33
N GLU A 249 -19.28 -0.46 5.38
CA GLU A 249 -19.84 0.06 6.62
C GLU A 249 -21.35 -0.22 6.68
N LYS A 250 -21.79 -0.86 7.74
CA LYS A 250 -23.20 -1.08 8.04
C LYS A 250 -23.44 -0.89 9.54
N GLU A 251 -24.42 -0.07 9.90
CA GLU A 251 -24.79 0.18 11.30
C GLU A 251 -23.61 0.59 12.18
N SER A 252 -22.73 1.46 11.63
CA SER A 252 -21.47 1.91 12.26
C SER A 252 -20.44 0.79 12.51
N SER A 253 -20.62 -0.37 11.93
CA SER A 253 -19.64 -1.46 11.93
C SER A 253 -18.89 -1.50 10.61
N LEU A 254 -17.58 -1.56 10.69
CA LEU A 254 -16.68 -1.66 9.55
C LEU A 254 -16.13 -3.07 9.43
N TYR A 255 -16.19 -3.67 8.25
CA TYR A 255 -15.71 -5.03 7.99
C TYR A 255 -15.37 -5.22 6.51
N PHE A 256 -14.54 -6.20 6.21
CA PHE A 256 -14.37 -6.67 4.85
C PHE A 256 -15.36 -7.79 4.55
N GLU A 257 -15.82 -7.80 3.30
CA GLU A 257 -16.66 -8.86 2.76
C GLU A 257 -16.14 -9.24 1.38
N GLU A 258 -16.08 -10.53 1.08
CA GLU A 258 -15.65 -10.99 -0.23
C GLU A 258 -16.80 -10.91 -1.23
N TYR A 259 -16.53 -10.28 -2.36
CA TYR A 259 -17.46 -10.25 -3.50
C TYR A 259 -17.13 -11.39 -4.46
N LEU A 260 -18.16 -12.17 -4.81
CA LEU A 260 -18.09 -13.25 -5.78
C LEU A 260 -18.64 -12.76 -7.12
N PRO A 261 -17.77 -12.35 -8.08
CA PRO A 261 -18.20 -11.70 -9.31
C PRO A 261 -19.08 -12.56 -10.22
N GLU A 262 -18.78 -13.87 -10.32
CA GLU A 262 -19.50 -14.78 -11.21
C GLU A 262 -20.96 -15.01 -10.77
N GLU A 263 -21.20 -14.95 -9.45
CA GLU A 263 -22.50 -15.18 -8.84
C GLU A 263 -23.23 -13.86 -8.53
N ASN A 264 -22.50 -12.74 -8.60
CA ASN A 264 -22.96 -11.41 -8.16
C ASN A 264 -23.53 -11.45 -6.73
N THR A 265 -22.80 -12.07 -5.82
CA THR A 265 -23.19 -12.24 -4.42
C THR A 265 -22.01 -11.94 -3.48
N TRP A 266 -22.27 -12.02 -2.19
CA TRP A 266 -21.31 -11.79 -1.12
C TRP A 266 -21.14 -13.05 -0.29
N GLU A 267 -19.91 -13.30 0.17
CA GLU A 267 -19.65 -14.23 1.25
C GLU A 267 -20.14 -13.67 2.59
N GLU A 268 -20.04 -14.46 3.67
CA GLU A 268 -20.34 -13.97 5.01
C GLU A 268 -19.39 -12.81 5.39
N PRO A 269 -19.90 -11.79 6.10
CA PRO A 269 -19.08 -10.70 6.58
C PRO A 269 -17.92 -11.17 7.44
N GLY A 270 -16.73 -10.65 7.19
CA GLY A 270 -15.56 -10.89 8.02
C GLY A 270 -15.67 -10.22 9.40
N THR A 271 -14.60 -10.40 10.18
CA THR A 271 -14.50 -9.84 11.54
C THR A 271 -14.67 -8.31 11.53
N VAL A 272 -15.48 -7.79 12.43
CA VAL A 272 -15.71 -6.35 12.58
C VAL A 272 -14.43 -5.67 13.02
N CYS A 273 -14.10 -4.56 12.38
CA CYS A 273 -12.97 -3.74 12.73
C CYS A 273 -13.09 -3.24 14.19
N PRO A 274 -12.13 -3.52 15.06
CA PRO A 274 -12.18 -3.13 16.46
C PRO A 274 -11.95 -1.64 16.69
N TYR A 275 -11.52 -0.93 15.65
CA TYR A 275 -11.20 0.49 15.72
C TYR A 275 -12.41 1.34 15.38
N THR A 276 -12.62 2.44 16.13
CA THR A 276 -13.68 3.39 15.82
C THR A 276 -13.31 4.18 14.56
N VAL A 277 -13.99 3.89 13.48
CA VAL A 277 -13.72 4.51 12.18
C VAL A 277 -15.03 4.99 11.58
N SER A 278 -15.16 6.28 11.37
CA SER A 278 -16.32 6.92 10.74
C SER A 278 -15.96 7.62 9.42
N ASP A 279 -14.79 7.32 8.86
CA ASP A 279 -14.20 8.08 7.77
C ASP A 279 -14.01 7.27 6.49
N ARG A 280 -13.77 7.99 5.39
CA ARG A 280 -13.30 7.41 4.15
C ARG A 280 -11.85 6.97 4.26
N PHE A 281 -11.48 6.03 3.41
CA PHE A 281 -10.12 5.54 3.27
C PHE A 281 -9.57 5.91 1.89
N ALA A 282 -8.28 6.20 1.83
CA ALA A 282 -7.53 6.16 0.58
C ALA A 282 -7.57 4.74 -0.01
N ALA A 283 -7.24 4.61 -1.29
CA ALA A 283 -7.21 3.31 -1.95
C ALA A 283 -6.38 2.31 -1.13
N PRO A 284 -6.95 1.16 -0.74
CA PRO A 284 -6.23 0.15 0.01
C PRO A 284 -5.07 -0.45 -0.80
N VAL A 285 -4.02 -0.89 -0.11
CA VAL A 285 -2.89 -1.60 -0.74
C VAL A 285 -2.66 -2.95 -0.10
N VAL A 286 -2.10 -3.89 -0.86
CA VAL A 286 -1.94 -5.27 -0.42
C VAL A 286 -0.47 -5.67 -0.39
N ILE A 287 -0.05 -6.22 0.75
CA ILE A 287 1.25 -6.89 0.91
C ILE A 287 1.01 -8.26 1.54
N ARG A 288 1.32 -9.33 0.82
CA ARG A 288 1.26 -10.72 1.31
C ARG A 288 -0.07 -11.12 1.96
N GLY A 289 -1.19 -10.80 1.31
CA GLY A 289 -2.53 -11.13 1.81
C GLY A 289 -3.07 -10.21 2.90
N LYS A 290 -2.29 -9.23 3.32
CA LYS A 290 -2.73 -8.19 4.25
C LYS A 290 -3.12 -6.93 3.50
N ILE A 291 -4.26 -6.36 3.85
CA ILE A 291 -4.82 -5.14 3.25
C ILE A 291 -4.53 -3.97 4.20
N TYR A 292 -3.76 -3.00 3.73
CA TYR A 292 -3.36 -1.82 4.48
C TYR A 292 -4.24 -0.63 4.13
N LEU A 293 -4.66 0.11 5.15
CA LEU A 293 -5.64 1.18 5.08
C LEU A 293 -5.16 2.43 5.82
N VAL A 294 -5.35 3.59 5.21
CA VAL A 294 -5.20 4.89 5.86
C VAL A 294 -6.45 5.72 5.64
N LYS A 295 -6.90 6.40 6.70
CA LYS A 295 -8.05 7.32 6.59
C LYS A 295 -7.72 8.53 5.73
N GLU A 296 -8.72 9.09 5.05
CA GLU A 296 -8.60 10.40 4.39
C GLU A 296 -8.54 11.55 5.41
N SER A 297 -9.10 11.39 6.61
CA SER A 297 -9.00 12.37 7.69
C SER A 297 -7.61 12.40 8.33
N GLU A 298 -7.35 13.41 9.13
CA GLU A 298 -6.06 13.62 9.78
C GLU A 298 -5.70 12.48 10.75
N THR A 299 -4.71 11.67 10.39
CA THR A 299 -4.28 10.49 11.14
C THR A 299 -2.78 10.22 11.04
N LYS A 300 -2.26 9.42 11.97
CA LYS A 300 -0.97 8.71 11.90
C LYS A 300 -1.17 7.21 11.73
N ASP A 301 -2.39 6.71 11.90
CA ASP A 301 -2.68 5.30 12.05
C ASP A 301 -2.80 4.63 10.69
N VAL A 302 -2.26 3.44 10.57
CA VAL A 302 -2.40 2.58 9.41
C VAL A 302 -2.96 1.25 9.90
N TYR A 303 -4.18 0.96 9.48
CA TYR A 303 -4.89 -0.26 9.84
C TYR A 303 -4.56 -1.38 8.88
N VAL A 304 -4.61 -2.60 9.37
CA VAL A 304 -4.30 -3.80 8.60
C VAL A 304 -5.39 -4.83 8.80
N TYR A 305 -5.89 -5.37 7.71
CA TYR A 305 -6.76 -6.54 7.71
C TYR A 305 -6.03 -7.71 7.05
N ASP A 306 -5.87 -8.80 7.77
CA ASP A 306 -5.32 -10.05 7.24
C ASP A 306 -6.44 -10.85 6.60
N ALA A 307 -6.46 -10.89 5.26
CA ALA A 307 -7.52 -11.57 4.50
C ALA A 307 -7.48 -13.11 4.60
N TYR A 308 -6.39 -13.67 5.13
CA TYR A 308 -6.28 -15.11 5.35
C TYR A 308 -6.74 -15.53 6.75
N LEU A 309 -6.47 -14.68 7.74
CA LEU A 309 -6.80 -14.96 9.14
C LEU A 309 -8.13 -14.35 9.56
N ASP A 310 -8.68 -13.42 8.78
CA ASP A 310 -9.85 -12.61 9.14
C ASP A 310 -9.62 -11.83 10.43
N GLU A 311 -8.49 -11.15 10.52
CA GLU A 311 -8.06 -10.42 11.73
C GLU A 311 -7.65 -8.99 11.40
N TRP A 312 -7.90 -8.08 12.36
CA TRP A 312 -7.48 -6.70 12.31
C TRP A 312 -6.27 -6.43 13.20
N SER A 313 -5.37 -5.58 12.74
CA SER A 313 -4.22 -5.07 13.47
C SER A 313 -3.84 -3.67 13.01
N GLU A 314 -2.81 -3.09 13.60
CA GLU A 314 -2.20 -1.82 13.19
C GLU A 314 -0.70 -2.02 13.02
N VAL A 315 -0.09 -1.25 12.12
CA VAL A 315 1.37 -1.09 12.11
C VAL A 315 1.79 0.12 12.94
N SER A 316 3.09 0.28 13.15
CA SER A 316 3.63 1.47 13.82
C SER A 316 3.10 2.75 13.17
N ALA A 317 2.68 3.70 13.98
CA ALA A 317 2.13 4.97 13.50
C ALA A 317 3.13 5.74 12.62
N MET A 318 2.63 6.38 11.58
CA MET A 318 3.41 7.27 10.71
C MET A 318 4.07 8.40 11.51
N ASN A 319 5.13 8.98 10.99
CA ASN A 319 5.79 10.11 11.64
C ASN A 319 4.89 11.36 11.68
N LEU A 320 4.20 11.64 10.58
CA LEU A 320 3.35 12.84 10.46
C LEU A 320 1.87 12.50 10.61
N LYS A 321 1.18 13.30 11.41
CA LYS A 321 -0.28 13.32 11.47
C LYS A 321 -0.80 14.16 10.30
N LYS A 322 -1.35 13.49 9.30
CA LYS A 322 -1.75 14.11 8.03
C LYS A 322 -3.07 13.55 7.50
N GLN A 323 -3.72 14.33 6.66
CA GLN A 323 -4.95 13.95 5.96
C GLN A 323 -4.72 13.86 4.45
N GLU A 324 -5.62 13.18 3.73
CA GLU A 324 -5.64 13.10 2.27
C GLU A 324 -4.31 12.62 1.66
N SER A 325 -3.53 11.83 2.43
CA SER A 325 -2.37 11.09 1.93
C SER A 325 -2.80 9.79 1.27
N VAL A 326 -1.93 9.21 0.45
CA VAL A 326 -2.18 7.93 -0.20
C VAL A 326 -1.14 6.90 0.20
N LEU A 327 -1.54 5.61 0.15
CA LEU A 327 -0.65 4.48 0.37
C LEU A 327 -0.22 3.85 -0.96
N ALA A 328 1.01 3.36 -0.99
CA ALA A 328 1.53 2.49 -2.04
C ALA A 328 2.31 1.34 -1.40
N ALA A 329 2.40 0.21 -2.10
CA ALA A 329 3.15 -0.95 -1.66
C ALA A 329 4.09 -1.43 -2.76
N CYS A 330 5.36 -1.67 -2.43
CA CYS A 330 6.35 -2.25 -3.35
C CYS A 330 7.16 -3.30 -2.60
N GLY A 331 7.07 -4.55 -3.02
CA GLY A 331 7.67 -5.67 -2.27
C GLY A 331 7.11 -5.78 -0.86
N ASN A 332 7.95 -5.63 0.16
CA ASN A 332 7.57 -5.57 1.57
C ASN A 332 7.53 -4.14 2.12
N GLU A 333 7.66 -3.15 1.26
CA GLU A 333 7.70 -1.76 1.66
C GLU A 333 6.34 -1.10 1.46
N LEU A 334 5.86 -0.42 2.50
CA LEU A 334 4.68 0.40 2.48
C LEU A 334 5.10 1.87 2.45
N TYR A 335 4.51 2.65 1.58
CA TYR A 335 4.79 4.07 1.41
C TYR A 335 3.55 4.90 1.68
N SER A 336 3.69 5.96 2.48
CA SER A 336 2.68 7.01 2.64
C SER A 336 3.16 8.28 1.96
N ILE A 337 2.38 8.79 1.01
CA ILE A 337 2.82 9.81 0.06
C ILE A 337 1.93 11.04 0.15
N GLY A 338 2.56 12.22 0.27
CA GLY A 338 1.89 13.51 0.27
C GLY A 338 0.91 13.69 1.43
N GLY A 339 -0.22 14.32 1.15
CA GLY A 339 -1.24 14.69 2.11
C GLY A 339 -1.15 16.15 2.52
N GLU A 340 -1.93 16.51 3.54
CA GLU A 340 -1.95 17.83 4.14
C GLU A 340 -1.82 17.71 5.65
N MET A 341 -1.11 18.62 6.27
CA MET A 341 -0.98 18.69 7.72
C MET A 341 -1.49 20.03 8.20
N THR A 342 -2.38 20.00 9.17
CA THR A 342 -2.97 21.21 9.77
C THR A 342 -1.86 22.15 10.27
N GLY A 343 -1.89 23.38 9.76
CA GLY A 343 -0.91 24.42 10.09
C GLY A 343 0.38 24.42 9.27
N PHE A 344 0.61 23.39 8.43
CA PHE A 344 1.78 23.33 7.53
C PHE A 344 1.41 23.36 6.05
N GLY A 345 0.15 23.00 5.71
CA GLY A 345 -0.31 22.94 4.33
C GLY A 345 -0.04 21.60 3.65
N VAL A 346 -0.02 21.62 2.31
CA VAL A 346 0.12 20.43 1.47
C VAL A 346 1.56 19.96 1.42
N LEU A 347 1.77 18.66 1.60
CA LEU A 347 3.07 18.03 1.81
C LEU A 347 3.64 17.41 0.52
N ASP A 348 4.96 17.44 0.40
CA ASP A 348 5.74 16.71 -0.60
C ASP A 348 6.38 15.43 -0.03
N VAL A 349 6.06 15.10 1.20
CA VAL A 349 6.71 14.05 1.98
C VAL A 349 6.40 12.65 1.48
N VAL A 350 7.38 11.77 1.61
CA VAL A 350 7.27 10.32 1.40
C VAL A 350 7.81 9.63 2.65
N GLU A 351 6.98 8.84 3.30
CA GLU A 351 7.36 8.01 4.43
C GLU A 351 7.29 6.54 4.04
N GLN A 352 8.29 5.77 4.41
CA GLN A 352 8.40 4.32 4.12
C GLN A 352 8.40 3.53 5.42
N TYR A 353 7.65 2.44 5.44
CA TYR A 353 7.63 1.43 6.49
C TYR A 353 7.97 0.06 5.90
N THR A 354 8.90 -0.66 6.53
CA THR A 354 9.23 -2.02 6.13
C THR A 354 8.37 -3.02 6.90
N VAL A 355 7.49 -3.71 6.18
CA VAL A 355 6.70 -4.80 6.76
C VAL A 355 7.64 -5.94 7.17
N LYS A 356 7.69 -6.22 8.46
CA LYS A 356 8.54 -7.28 9.01
C LYS A 356 7.98 -8.64 8.60
N VAL A 357 8.82 -9.44 7.98
CA VAL A 357 8.47 -10.80 7.56
C VAL A 357 9.60 -11.73 7.99
N GLN A 358 9.28 -12.75 8.75
CA GLN A 358 10.25 -13.78 9.05
C GLN A 358 10.34 -14.75 7.87
N THR A 359 11.45 -14.73 7.16
CA THR A 359 11.72 -15.68 6.08
C THR A 359 12.93 -16.53 6.45
N THR A 360 12.70 -17.82 6.53
CA THR A 360 13.78 -18.81 6.69
C THR A 360 14.07 -19.44 5.33
N LYS A 361 15.34 -19.40 4.92
CA LYS A 361 15.81 -20.02 3.71
C LYS A 361 16.57 -21.30 4.05
N LYS A 362 16.20 -22.41 3.39
CA LYS A 362 16.89 -23.68 3.49
C LYS A 362 17.48 -24.06 2.13
N GLN A 363 18.74 -24.45 2.11
CA GLN A 363 19.35 -25.04 0.91
C GLN A 363 19.20 -26.54 0.93
N MET A 364 18.88 -27.11 -0.21
CA MET A 364 18.72 -28.54 -0.41
C MET A 364 19.50 -28.99 -1.64
N GLU A 365 20.20 -30.11 -1.54
CA GLU A 365 20.80 -30.77 -2.70
C GLU A 365 19.75 -31.64 -3.38
N ILE A 366 19.61 -31.47 -4.69
CA ILE A 366 18.61 -32.16 -5.49
C ILE A 366 19.24 -32.91 -6.63
N ARG A 367 18.61 -34.04 -7.02
CA ARG A 367 18.96 -34.85 -8.20
C ARG A 367 17.77 -34.88 -9.13
N GLN A 368 18.01 -34.67 -10.40
CA GLN A 368 16.96 -34.66 -11.41
C GLN A 368 16.13 -35.97 -11.37
N GLY A 369 14.81 -35.81 -11.41
CA GLY A 369 13.85 -36.92 -11.34
C GLY A 369 13.64 -37.51 -9.94
N SER A 370 14.34 -37.01 -8.91
CA SER A 370 14.11 -37.46 -7.54
C SER A 370 12.96 -36.68 -6.89
N HIS A 371 12.20 -37.41 -6.06
CA HIS A 371 11.08 -36.87 -5.30
C HIS A 371 11.55 -36.54 -3.89
N TYR A 372 11.10 -35.36 -3.37
CA TYR A 372 11.41 -34.90 -2.05
C TYR A 372 10.13 -34.43 -1.36
N GLU A 373 10.15 -34.35 -0.05
CA GLU A 373 9.08 -33.83 0.77
C GLU A 373 9.52 -32.53 1.47
N LEU A 374 8.86 -31.43 1.16
CA LEU A 374 9.02 -30.18 1.89
C LEU A 374 8.05 -30.17 3.07
N GLN A 375 8.56 -29.89 4.26
CA GLN A 375 7.74 -29.90 5.47
C GLN A 375 7.38 -28.50 5.90
N ILE A 376 6.08 -28.28 6.17
CA ILE A 376 5.60 -27.07 6.80
C ILE A 376 5.76 -27.21 8.31
N ASN A 377 6.53 -26.31 8.87
CA ASN A 377 6.68 -26.18 10.31
C ASN A 377 6.32 -24.75 10.72
N ALA A 378 5.29 -24.60 11.53
CA ALA A 378 4.83 -23.30 12.06
C ALA A 378 5.26 -23.08 13.52
N GLY A 379 6.06 -23.99 14.10
CA GLY A 379 6.37 -24.01 15.50
C GLY A 379 5.13 -24.34 16.36
N ASN A 380 5.18 -24.01 17.63
CA ASN A 380 4.09 -24.29 18.54
C ASN A 380 2.93 -23.32 18.34
N LEU A 381 1.73 -23.83 18.02
CA LEU A 381 0.49 -23.07 17.97
C LEU A 381 -0.39 -23.45 19.16
N LYS A 382 -0.86 -22.48 19.92
CA LYS A 382 -1.87 -22.70 20.95
C LYS A 382 -3.25 -22.88 20.33
N LYS A 383 -4.18 -23.51 21.05
CA LYS A 383 -5.57 -23.64 20.63
C LYS A 383 -6.14 -22.29 20.18
N GLY A 384 -6.73 -22.27 18.99
CA GLY A 384 -7.29 -21.06 18.39
C GLY A 384 -6.27 -20.09 17.79
N GLN A 385 -4.97 -20.30 17.96
CA GLN A 385 -3.96 -19.53 17.22
C GLN A 385 -3.83 -20.04 15.80
N SER A 386 -3.68 -19.12 14.87
CA SER A 386 -3.40 -19.45 13.46
C SER A 386 -2.12 -18.78 13.00
N LYS A 387 -1.42 -19.43 12.06
CA LYS A 387 -0.30 -18.85 11.32
C LYS A 387 -0.46 -19.09 9.83
N VAL A 388 0.01 -18.15 9.05
CA VAL A 388 0.09 -18.30 7.59
C VAL A 388 1.54 -18.57 7.20
N VAL A 389 1.76 -19.68 6.52
CA VAL A 389 3.07 -20.08 6.02
C VAL A 389 3.06 -20.04 4.49
N THR A 390 3.94 -19.24 3.91
CA THR A 390 4.19 -19.24 2.47
C THR A 390 5.44 -20.03 2.19
N ILE A 391 5.35 -21.02 1.29
CA ILE A 391 6.49 -21.76 0.77
C ILE A 391 6.75 -21.30 -0.65
N SER A 392 8.00 -20.94 -0.91
CA SER A 392 8.45 -20.54 -2.24
C SER A 392 9.64 -21.38 -2.67
N VAL A 393 9.54 -21.96 -3.87
CA VAL A 393 10.58 -22.73 -4.53
C VAL A 393 10.83 -22.17 -5.93
N ASN A 394 12.01 -22.40 -6.48
CA ASN A 394 12.26 -22.07 -7.88
C ASN A 394 11.58 -23.09 -8.79
N PRO A 395 10.55 -22.72 -9.58
CA PRO A 395 9.78 -23.68 -10.39
C PRO A 395 10.57 -24.26 -11.58
N LYS A 396 11.77 -23.73 -11.86
CA LYS A 396 12.70 -24.28 -12.84
C LYS A 396 13.58 -25.40 -12.25
N GLU A 397 13.60 -25.53 -10.92
CA GLU A 397 14.42 -26.47 -10.17
C GLU A 397 13.59 -27.55 -9.47
N LEU A 398 12.46 -27.15 -8.92
CA LEU A 398 11.52 -28.04 -8.23
C LEU A 398 10.11 -27.85 -8.80
N GLU A 399 9.43 -28.96 -9.08
CA GLU A 399 8.02 -28.99 -9.42
C GLU A 399 7.20 -29.47 -8.23
N ILE A 400 6.23 -28.67 -7.81
CA ILE A 400 5.29 -29.07 -6.78
C ILE A 400 4.32 -30.08 -7.38
N GLN A 401 4.28 -31.26 -6.82
CA GLN A 401 3.46 -32.37 -7.27
C GLN A 401 2.08 -32.32 -6.63
N ASN A 402 1.08 -32.59 -7.43
CA ASN A 402 -0.33 -32.88 -7.11
C ASN A 402 -0.98 -32.19 -5.89
N ALA A 403 -1.60 -31.04 -6.09
CA ALA A 403 -2.32 -30.30 -5.04
C ALA A 403 -3.63 -30.97 -4.56
N SER A 404 -4.22 -31.84 -5.36
CA SER A 404 -5.47 -32.53 -5.00
C SER A 404 -5.36 -33.44 -3.77
N SER A 405 -4.14 -33.89 -3.44
CA SER A 405 -3.88 -34.68 -2.24
C SER A 405 -3.74 -33.84 -0.96
N PHE A 406 -3.73 -32.51 -1.07
CA PHE A 406 -3.55 -31.63 0.09
C PHE A 406 -4.88 -31.14 0.71
N ALA A 407 -6.00 -31.38 0.05
CA ALA A 407 -7.30 -30.81 0.40
C ALA A 407 -8.22 -31.81 1.14
N GLU A 408 -7.82 -33.04 1.38
CA GLU A 408 -8.66 -34.03 2.07
C GLU A 408 -8.47 -33.92 3.59
N GLU A 409 -9.59 -33.71 4.29
CA GLU A 409 -9.67 -33.56 5.76
C GLU A 409 -9.13 -34.75 6.55
N ASP A 410 -8.98 -35.93 5.91
CA ASP A 410 -8.55 -37.17 6.55
C ASP A 410 -7.04 -37.26 6.88
N ASP A 411 -6.21 -36.34 6.34
CA ASP A 411 -4.77 -36.33 6.60
C ASP A 411 -4.35 -35.38 7.75
N LEU A 412 -5.32 -34.89 8.55
CA LEU A 412 -5.05 -34.04 9.70
C LEU A 412 -4.25 -34.82 10.76
N LYS A 413 -3.04 -34.37 11.04
CA LYS A 413 -2.25 -34.91 12.15
C LYS A 413 -2.92 -34.55 13.48
N GLU A 414 -2.87 -35.47 14.43
CA GLU A 414 -3.37 -35.27 15.78
C GLU A 414 -2.78 -33.98 16.38
N GLY A 415 -3.62 -33.01 16.73
CA GLY A 415 -3.19 -31.74 17.31
C GLY A 415 -3.28 -30.52 16.39
N VAL A 416 -3.76 -30.66 15.17
CA VAL A 416 -4.01 -29.54 14.25
C VAL A 416 -5.47 -29.53 13.83
N ASP A 417 -6.23 -28.50 14.21
CA ASP A 417 -7.65 -28.36 13.88
C ASP A 417 -7.90 -28.00 12.41
N GLY A 418 -6.90 -27.46 11.75
CA GLY A 418 -7.04 -27.11 10.36
C GLY A 418 -5.71 -26.83 9.69
N VAL A 419 -5.48 -27.50 8.60
CA VAL A 419 -4.47 -27.17 7.61
C VAL A 419 -5.22 -26.80 6.34
N THR A 420 -5.27 -25.50 6.01
CA THR A 420 -6.01 -25.01 4.85
C THR A 420 -5.05 -24.50 3.81
N LEU A 421 -5.13 -25.02 2.59
CA LEU A 421 -4.40 -24.48 1.44
C LEU A 421 -5.13 -23.22 0.96
N LEU A 422 -4.51 -22.05 1.16
CA LEU A 422 -5.08 -20.76 0.77
C LEU A 422 -4.71 -20.36 -0.67
N LYS A 423 -3.52 -20.80 -1.14
CA LYS A 423 -3.01 -20.43 -2.45
C LYS A 423 -2.13 -21.52 -3.01
N TYR A 424 -2.36 -21.85 -4.27
CA TYR A 424 -1.56 -22.81 -5.01
C TYR A 424 -1.19 -22.26 -6.39
N GLN A 425 0.08 -21.93 -6.57
CA GLN A 425 0.63 -21.42 -7.83
C GLN A 425 1.87 -22.22 -8.24
N PRO A 426 1.72 -23.48 -8.69
CA PRO A 426 2.85 -24.37 -8.97
C PRO A 426 3.79 -23.83 -10.05
N LYS A 427 3.24 -23.16 -11.08
CA LYS A 427 4.05 -22.52 -12.14
C LYS A 427 4.92 -21.37 -11.62
N LYS A 428 4.56 -20.77 -10.49
CA LYS A 428 5.35 -19.74 -9.79
C LYS A 428 6.17 -20.31 -8.63
N GLY A 429 5.98 -21.58 -8.30
CA GLY A 429 6.62 -22.24 -7.17
C GLY A 429 6.15 -21.73 -5.82
N VAL A 430 4.89 -21.29 -5.68
CA VAL A 430 4.37 -20.68 -4.45
C VAL A 430 3.14 -21.42 -3.95
N MET A 431 3.13 -21.71 -2.64
CA MET A 431 1.98 -22.21 -1.89
C MET A 431 1.81 -21.40 -0.60
N VAL A 432 0.58 -21.16 -0.20
CA VAL A 432 0.25 -20.47 1.06
C VAL A 432 -0.71 -21.35 1.84
N TRP A 433 -0.37 -21.60 3.10
CA TRP A 433 -1.11 -22.45 4.01
C TRP A 433 -1.52 -21.70 5.26
N LYS A 434 -2.76 -21.88 5.71
CA LYS A 434 -3.21 -21.49 7.06
C LYS A 434 -3.15 -22.72 7.95
N LEU A 435 -2.53 -22.56 9.12
CA LEU A 435 -2.39 -23.59 10.14
C LEU A 435 -3.08 -23.09 11.41
N THR A 436 -4.01 -23.86 11.96
CA THR A 436 -4.75 -23.51 13.18
C THR A 436 -4.50 -24.56 14.25
N GLY A 437 -4.12 -24.11 15.44
CA GLY A 437 -3.82 -25.00 16.56
C GLY A 437 -5.09 -25.50 17.26
N SER A 438 -5.12 -26.80 17.61
CA SER A 438 -6.28 -27.46 18.24
C SER A 438 -6.09 -27.81 19.72
N LEU A 439 -4.86 -27.94 20.17
CA LEU A 439 -4.58 -28.47 21.50
C LEU A 439 -4.33 -27.40 22.55
N GLU A 440 -4.85 -27.64 23.76
CA GLU A 440 -4.55 -26.81 24.95
C GLU A 440 -3.13 -27.02 25.48
N ARG A 441 -2.49 -28.13 25.11
CA ARG A 441 -1.08 -28.43 25.43
C ARG A 441 -0.34 -28.83 24.16
N PHE A 442 0.84 -28.26 23.98
CA PHE A 442 1.78 -28.64 22.96
C PHE A 442 2.82 -29.62 23.50
N GLU A 443 2.78 -30.80 22.98
CA GLU A 443 3.97 -31.64 22.82
C GLU A 443 4.40 -31.41 21.39
N SER A 444 5.62 -30.90 21.18
CA SER A 444 6.25 -30.48 19.94
C SER A 444 5.74 -31.16 18.65
N CYS A 445 4.72 -30.60 17.99
CA CYS A 445 4.40 -30.99 16.64
C CYS A 445 5.18 -30.09 15.68
N GLU A 446 6.31 -30.57 15.15
CA GLU A 446 7.17 -29.79 14.30
C GLU A 446 6.72 -29.72 12.84
N THR A 447 5.93 -30.68 12.39
CA THR A 447 5.50 -30.77 10.98
C THR A 447 4.00 -30.88 10.88
N TYR A 448 3.37 -29.88 10.25
CA TYR A 448 1.93 -29.83 10.06
C TYR A 448 1.49 -30.43 8.71
N GLN A 449 2.30 -30.31 7.68
CA GLN A 449 2.00 -30.76 6.34
C GLN A 449 3.29 -31.07 5.57
N SER A 450 3.27 -32.13 4.78
CA SER A 450 4.30 -32.46 3.79
C SER A 450 3.84 -32.08 2.39
N ILE A 451 4.76 -31.54 1.59
CA ILE A 451 4.50 -31.12 0.22
C ILE A 451 5.45 -31.89 -0.70
N PRO A 452 4.95 -32.82 -1.52
CA PRO A 452 5.79 -33.54 -2.46
C PRO A 452 6.25 -32.63 -3.60
N VAL A 453 7.55 -32.69 -3.89
CA VAL A 453 8.17 -31.98 -5.01
C VAL A 453 9.07 -32.90 -5.79
N GLU A 454 9.17 -32.69 -7.12
CA GLU A 454 10.09 -33.38 -8.00
C GLU A 454 11.20 -32.44 -8.46
N ALA A 455 12.45 -32.92 -8.45
CA ALA A 455 13.58 -32.15 -8.93
C ALA A 455 13.70 -32.23 -10.46
N LYS A 456 13.79 -31.03 -11.10
CA LYS A 456 13.92 -30.86 -12.55
C LYS A 456 15.37 -30.84 -13.04
N LYS A 457 16.32 -30.69 -12.12
CA LYS A 457 17.76 -30.66 -12.42
C LYS A 457 18.59 -31.18 -11.26
N ASP A 458 19.87 -31.40 -11.49
CA ASP A 458 20.85 -31.65 -10.44
C ASP A 458 21.37 -30.33 -9.84
N GLY A 459 21.81 -30.40 -8.59
CA GLY A 459 22.51 -29.30 -7.93
C GLY A 459 21.88 -28.84 -6.62
N LYS A 460 22.06 -27.56 -6.28
CA LYS A 460 21.49 -26.95 -5.08
C LYS A 460 20.30 -26.09 -5.45
N THR A 461 19.26 -26.15 -4.62
CA THR A 461 18.10 -25.28 -4.69
C THR A 461 17.85 -24.61 -3.35
N GLU A 462 17.22 -23.45 -3.35
CA GLU A 462 16.80 -22.72 -2.15
C GLU A 462 15.29 -22.81 -1.99
N ILE A 463 14.84 -23.11 -0.79
CA ILE A 463 13.44 -23.10 -0.39
C ILE A 463 13.27 -22.00 0.63
N ALA A 464 12.37 -21.07 0.35
CA ALA A 464 12.03 -20.01 1.27
C ALA A 464 10.71 -20.30 2.00
N TYR A 465 10.74 -20.24 3.33
CA TYR A 465 9.59 -20.33 4.22
C TYR A 465 9.36 -18.96 4.83
N THR A 466 8.22 -18.38 4.55
CA THR A 466 7.83 -17.09 5.14
C THR A 466 6.64 -17.30 6.05
N MET A 467 6.80 -16.92 7.31
CA MET A 467 5.72 -16.95 8.29
C MET A 467 5.25 -15.53 8.57
N THR A 468 3.93 -15.33 8.56
CA THR A 468 3.32 -14.12 9.10
C THR A 468 2.99 -14.40 10.56
N GLU A 469 3.64 -13.70 11.47
CA GLU A 469 3.33 -13.77 12.89
C GLU A 469 2.11 -12.88 13.18
N GLN A 470 1.26 -13.36 14.11
CA GLN A 470 0.32 -12.50 14.80
C GLN A 470 1.12 -11.51 15.65
N SER A 471 0.84 -10.21 15.50
CA SER A 471 1.39 -9.15 16.34
C SER A 471 0.76 -9.17 17.73
#